data_eab55807e9b56e6f25e24fc46b4e7bee
#
_entry.id   eab55807e9b56e6f25e24fc46b4e7bee
#
_cell.length_a   1.000
_cell.length_b   1.000
_cell.length_c   1.000
_cell.angle_alpha   90.00
_cell.angle_beta   90.00
_cell.angle_gamma   90.00
#
_symmetry.space_group_name_H-M   'P 1'
#
loop_
_entity.id
_entity.type
_entity.pdbx_description
1 polymer ?
#
loop_
_entity_poly.entity_id
_entity_poly.type
_entity_poly.pdbx_seq_one_letter_code
_entity_poly.pdbx_strand_id
1 'polypeptide(L)'
;MMAGSSFGGEKIALPSPNTKGEVSVEEALLQRRSVRSFLDNALSLRELSQLLFSAQGITEEIRGFRTAPSAGALYPLVVYVVVGRVEELAPGVYRYHPRGHTIEKLLEGDKR
;
A
#
# COMPACT_ATOMS: atom_id res chain seq x y z
N MET A 1 -15.38 -19.03 -16.32
CA MET A 1 -15.19 -18.21 -16.14
C MET A 1 -15.16 -17.28 -15.47
N MET A 2 -14.68 -17.13 -15.47
CA MET A 2 -14.54 -16.19 -14.93
C MET A 2 -15.27 -15.29 -14.53
N ALA A 3 -15.86 -15.54 -14.02
CA ALA A 3 -16.82 -14.59 -13.69
C ALA A 3 -16.43 -13.65 -12.59
N GLY A 4 -15.66 -14.14 -11.65
CA GLY A 4 -15.20 -13.29 -10.56
C GLY A 4 -14.41 -12.09 -11.04
N SER A 5 -13.74 -12.23 -12.15
CA SER A 5 -12.92 -11.15 -12.68
C SER A 5 -13.71 -9.95 -13.16
N SER A 6 -15.03 -10.09 -13.32
CA SER A 6 -15.83 -8.98 -13.81
C SER A 6 -16.02 -7.87 -12.78
N PHE A 7 -15.74 -8.11 -11.52
CA PHE A 7 -15.99 -7.13 -10.44
C PHE A 7 -14.74 -6.46 -9.91
N GLY A 8 -13.65 -6.71 -10.49
CA GLY A 8 -12.43 -6.07 -10.06
C GLY A 8 -11.35 -6.39 -11.02
N GLY A 9 -10.26 -5.75 -10.83
CA GLY A 9 -9.12 -5.98 -11.64
C GLY A 9 -8.35 -7.19 -11.18
N GLU A 10 -7.33 -7.46 -11.92
CA GLU A 10 -6.35 -8.44 -11.57
C GLU A 10 -5.66 -8.04 -10.28
N LYS A 11 -5.42 -9.01 -9.42
CA LYS A 11 -4.64 -8.79 -8.20
C LYS A 11 -3.17 -8.92 -8.50
N ILE A 12 -2.42 -7.94 -8.04
CA ILE A 12 -0.98 -7.89 -8.22
C ILE A 12 -0.32 -8.12 -6.88
N ALA A 13 0.54 -9.13 -6.80
CA ALA A 13 1.30 -9.38 -5.59
C ALA A 13 2.35 -8.30 -5.41
N LEU A 14 2.39 -7.70 -4.23
CA LEU A 14 3.40 -6.70 -3.92
C LEU A 14 4.67 -7.37 -3.39
N PRO A 15 5.84 -6.75 -3.57
CA PRO A 15 7.05 -7.25 -2.92
C PRO A 15 6.86 -7.33 -1.42
N SER A 16 7.49 -8.31 -0.78
CA SER A 16 7.40 -8.46 0.67
C SER A 16 7.91 -7.19 1.36
N PRO A 17 7.19 -6.71 2.39
CA PRO A 17 7.63 -5.51 3.07
C PRO A 17 8.88 -5.77 3.92
N ASN A 18 9.66 -4.71 4.11
CA ASN A 18 10.76 -4.75 5.04
C ASN A 18 10.19 -4.56 6.45
N THR A 19 10.50 -5.48 7.35
CA THR A 19 10.01 -5.43 8.73
C THR A 19 11.05 -5.00 9.72
N LYS A 20 12.27 -4.76 9.26
CA LYS A 20 13.36 -4.28 10.11
C LYS A 20 14.23 -3.34 9.28
N GLY A 21 14.03 -2.06 9.48
CA GLY A 21 14.78 -1.04 8.77
C GLY A 21 16.08 -0.67 9.49
N GLU A 22 16.82 0.25 8.89
CA GLU A 22 18.10 0.72 9.41
C GLU A 22 17.97 2.01 10.21
N VAL A 23 16.86 2.72 10.08
CA VAL A 23 16.62 3.98 10.79
C VAL A 23 15.72 3.70 11.98
N SER A 24 16.16 4.13 13.16
CA SER A 24 15.36 3.94 14.36
C SER A 24 14.16 4.90 14.35
N VAL A 25 13.16 4.60 15.17
CA VAL A 25 12.00 5.49 15.34
C VAL A 25 12.48 6.86 15.82
N GLU A 26 13.43 6.88 16.74
CA GLU A 26 13.97 8.13 17.28
C GLU A 26 14.64 8.97 16.21
N GLU A 27 15.43 8.33 15.35
CA GLU A 27 16.06 9.02 14.22
C GLU A 27 15.03 9.57 13.25
N ALA A 28 14.01 8.78 12.93
CA ALA A 28 12.96 9.18 12.02
C ALA A 28 12.20 10.39 12.56
N LEU A 29 11.89 10.38 13.87
CA LEU A 29 11.20 11.50 14.50
C LEU A 29 12.05 12.77 14.47
N LEU A 30 13.35 12.63 14.74
CA LEU A 30 14.27 13.76 14.75
C LEU A 30 14.44 14.37 13.36
N GLN A 31 14.51 13.54 12.35
CA GLN A 31 14.80 13.97 10.98
C GLN A 31 13.58 14.37 10.17
N ARG A 32 12.37 13.99 10.62
CA ARG A 32 11.16 14.27 9.86
C ARG A 32 10.97 15.77 9.64
N ARG A 33 10.69 16.12 8.41
CA ARG A 33 10.36 17.50 8.02
C ARG A 33 9.19 17.45 7.04
N SER A 34 8.39 18.51 7.04
CA SER A 34 7.37 18.68 6.01
C SER A 34 8.06 19.04 4.70
N VAL A 35 7.88 18.20 3.70
CA VAL A 35 8.47 18.42 2.37
C VAL A 35 7.33 18.65 1.39
N ARG A 36 7.38 19.77 0.67
CA ARG A 36 6.33 20.13 -0.29
C ARG A 36 6.82 20.19 -1.72
N SER A 37 8.12 20.01 -1.91
CA SER A 37 8.75 19.99 -3.22
C SER A 37 9.30 18.58 -3.41
N PHE A 38 8.86 17.89 -4.44
CA PHE A 38 9.18 16.48 -4.63
C PHE A 38 10.06 16.27 -5.85
N LEU A 39 10.84 15.20 -5.84
CA LEU A 39 11.61 14.80 -7.00
C LEU A 39 10.67 14.34 -8.11
N ASP A 40 11.12 14.51 -9.35
CA ASP A 40 10.36 14.09 -10.52
C ASP A 40 10.71 12.65 -10.90
N ASN A 41 10.65 11.76 -9.90
CA ASN A 41 10.99 10.34 -10.06
C ASN A 41 9.76 9.49 -9.80
N ALA A 42 9.62 8.40 -10.55
CA ALA A 42 8.60 7.40 -10.25
C ALA A 42 8.98 6.68 -8.95
N LEU A 43 7.98 6.28 -8.18
CA LEU A 43 8.21 5.38 -7.06
C LEU A 43 8.44 3.97 -7.58
N SER A 44 9.27 3.21 -6.91
CA SER A 44 9.38 1.79 -7.21
C SER A 44 8.19 1.04 -6.63
N LEU A 45 7.92 -0.13 -7.17
CA LEU A 45 6.86 -0.98 -6.61
C LEU A 45 7.18 -1.39 -5.18
N ARG A 46 8.45 -1.57 -4.87
CA ARG A 46 8.89 -1.90 -3.51
C ARG A 46 8.60 -0.75 -2.54
N GLU A 47 8.80 0.49 -2.96
CA GLU A 47 8.48 1.64 -2.12
C GLU A 47 6.97 1.75 -1.89
N LEU A 48 6.17 1.54 -2.92
CA LEU A 48 4.72 1.53 -2.79
C LEU A 48 4.28 0.43 -1.84
N SER A 49 4.85 -0.77 -1.98
CA SER A 49 4.57 -1.90 -1.11
C SER A 49 4.81 -1.55 0.36
N GLN A 50 5.95 -0.92 0.63
CA GLN A 50 6.32 -0.55 2.00
C GLN A 50 5.36 0.48 2.58
N LEU A 51 4.96 1.47 1.78
CA LEU A 51 4.01 2.48 2.23
C LEU A 51 2.64 1.87 2.56
N LEU A 52 2.15 0.98 1.70
CA LEU A 52 0.86 0.32 1.92
C LEU A 52 0.90 -0.57 3.17
N PHE A 53 1.97 -1.33 3.33
CA PHE A 53 2.14 -2.14 4.53
C PHE A 53 2.17 -1.26 5.78
N SER A 54 2.90 -0.16 5.74
CA SER A 54 2.99 0.76 6.88
C SER A 54 1.63 1.34 7.25
N ALA A 55 0.76 1.54 6.27
CA ALA A 55 -0.57 2.09 6.50
C ALA A 55 -1.53 1.09 7.14
N GLN A 56 -1.63 -0.13 6.61
CA GLN A 56 -2.64 -1.12 7.03
C GLN A 56 -2.17 -2.56 6.90
N GLY A 57 -0.87 -2.81 6.86
CA GLY A 57 -0.37 -4.17 6.75
C GLY A 57 -0.74 -5.03 7.95
N ILE A 58 -0.91 -6.32 7.72
CA ILE A 58 -1.22 -7.28 8.78
C ILE A 58 0.09 -7.66 9.47
N THR A 59 0.14 -7.44 10.77
CA THR A 59 1.32 -7.71 11.58
C THR A 59 1.20 -9.00 12.39
N GLU A 60 -0.01 -9.52 12.54
CA GLU A 60 -0.27 -10.78 13.23
C GLU A 60 -1.34 -11.54 12.44
N GLU A 61 -0.96 -12.67 11.86
CA GLU A 61 -1.78 -13.36 10.86
C GLU A 61 -3.00 -14.04 11.44
N ILE A 62 -2.91 -14.59 12.64
CA ILE A 62 -4.00 -15.40 13.20
C ILE A 62 -5.20 -14.55 13.51
N ARG A 63 -5.00 -13.43 14.21
CA ARG A 63 -6.08 -12.51 14.59
C ARG A 63 -6.26 -11.37 13.59
N GLY A 64 -5.32 -11.22 12.66
CA GLY A 64 -5.40 -10.19 11.64
C GLY A 64 -5.12 -8.79 12.12
N PHE A 65 -4.35 -8.64 13.19
CA PHE A 65 -4.00 -7.31 13.68
C PHE A 65 -3.13 -6.57 12.66
N ARG A 66 -3.30 -5.26 12.61
CA ARG A 66 -2.66 -4.42 11.61
C ARG A 66 -1.72 -3.41 12.23
N THR A 67 -0.97 -2.70 11.37
CA THR A 67 -0.08 -1.63 11.81
C THR A 67 -0.82 -0.50 12.50
N ALA A 68 -2.07 -0.25 12.11
CA ALA A 68 -2.90 0.78 12.71
C ALA A 68 -3.91 0.14 13.66
N PRO A 69 -4.18 0.75 14.82
CA PRO A 69 -5.19 0.21 15.74
C PRO A 69 -6.60 0.41 15.21
N SER A 70 -7.52 -0.40 15.70
CA SER A 70 -8.93 -0.29 15.37
C SER A 70 -9.76 -0.73 16.58
N ALA A 71 -10.78 0.05 16.91
CA ALA A 71 -11.68 -0.29 18.01
C ALA A 71 -12.40 -1.59 17.67
N GLY A 72 -12.35 -2.56 18.59
CA GLY A 72 -12.96 -3.86 18.38
C GLY A 72 -12.35 -4.67 17.25
N ALA A 73 -11.18 -4.29 16.77
CA ALA A 73 -10.49 -4.97 15.67
C ALA A 73 -11.37 -5.10 14.42
N LEU A 74 -12.22 -4.12 14.15
CA LEU A 74 -13.11 -4.13 12.99
C LEU A 74 -12.42 -3.67 11.70
N TYR A 75 -11.39 -2.83 11.81
CA TYR A 75 -10.60 -2.33 10.68
C TYR A 75 -11.48 -1.86 9.52
N PRO A 76 -12.31 -0.83 9.74
CA PRO A 76 -13.26 -0.40 8.70
C PRO A 76 -12.60 0.37 7.54
N LEU A 77 -11.38 0.85 7.72
CA LEU A 77 -10.73 1.64 6.68
C LEU A 77 -10.22 0.75 5.55
N VAL A 78 -10.46 1.22 4.34
CA VAL A 78 -9.95 0.60 3.12
C VAL A 78 -8.99 1.58 2.48
N VAL A 79 -7.81 1.11 2.09
CA VAL A 79 -6.80 1.96 1.48
C VAL A 79 -6.87 1.82 -0.03
N TYR A 80 -7.01 2.95 -0.70
CA TYR A 80 -6.94 3.05 -2.14
C TYR A 80 -5.71 3.85 -2.52
N VAL A 81 -5.13 3.53 -3.67
CA VAL A 81 -3.98 4.23 -4.18
C VAL A 81 -4.30 4.76 -5.57
N VAL A 82 -4.08 6.06 -5.77
CA VAL A 82 -4.23 6.68 -7.08
C VAL A 82 -2.83 6.75 -7.69
N VAL A 83 -2.58 5.88 -8.66
CA VAL A 83 -1.26 5.73 -9.25
C VAL A 83 -1.14 6.56 -10.51
N GLY A 84 -0.13 7.45 -10.53
CA GLY A 84 0.26 8.16 -11.74
C GLY A 84 1.55 7.58 -12.30
N ARG A 85 2.61 7.54 -11.49
CA ARG A 85 3.90 7.01 -11.91
C ARG A 85 4.49 6.13 -10.82
N VAL A 86 4.30 4.83 -10.96
CA VAL A 86 4.96 3.81 -10.15
C VAL A 86 5.55 2.82 -11.12
N GLU A 87 6.81 2.46 -10.93
CA GLU A 87 7.48 1.50 -11.80
C GLU A 87 6.75 0.17 -11.80
N GLU A 88 6.66 -0.46 -12.96
CA GLU A 88 6.04 -1.76 -13.16
C GLU A 88 4.51 -1.75 -12.92
N LEU A 89 3.89 -0.57 -12.84
CA LEU A 89 2.48 -0.47 -12.54
C LEU A 89 1.83 0.55 -13.46
N ALA A 90 0.75 0.14 -14.14
CA ALA A 90 0.01 1.05 -15.01
C ALA A 90 -0.73 2.10 -14.19
N PRO A 91 -0.88 3.32 -14.70
CA PRO A 91 -1.67 4.33 -14.01
C PRO A 91 -3.09 3.87 -13.78
N GLY A 92 -3.65 4.20 -12.63
CA GLY A 92 -5.00 3.80 -12.29
C GLY A 92 -5.29 3.98 -10.81
N VAL A 93 -6.45 3.48 -10.40
CA VAL A 93 -6.84 3.42 -9.00
C VAL A 93 -6.82 1.97 -8.56
N TYR A 94 -6.13 1.70 -7.47
CA TYR A 94 -5.95 0.36 -6.94
C TYR A 94 -6.44 0.29 -5.51
N ARG A 95 -7.01 -0.85 -5.14
CA ARG A 95 -7.37 -1.13 -3.75
C ARG A 95 -6.32 -2.04 -3.14
N TYR A 96 -5.87 -1.69 -1.93
CA TYR A 96 -4.92 -2.52 -1.19
C TYR A 96 -5.69 -3.59 -0.41
N HIS A 97 -5.23 -4.83 -0.54
CA HIS A 97 -5.73 -5.96 0.24
C HIS A 97 -4.64 -6.35 1.24
N PRO A 98 -4.78 -6.00 2.52
CA PRO A 98 -3.76 -6.35 3.52
C PRO A 98 -3.53 -7.85 3.63
N ARG A 99 -4.61 -8.63 3.60
CA ARG A 99 -4.46 -10.08 3.60
C ARG A 99 -3.94 -10.52 2.24
N GLY A 100 -2.81 -11.15 2.25
CA GLY A 100 -2.12 -11.52 1.02
C GLY A 100 -1.20 -10.44 0.47
N HIS A 101 -1.29 -9.21 0.98
CA HIS A 101 -0.42 -8.10 0.58
C HIS A 101 -0.42 -7.90 -0.93
N THR A 102 -1.60 -7.61 -1.46
CA THR A 102 -1.81 -7.44 -2.90
C THR A 102 -2.52 -6.12 -3.17
N ILE A 103 -2.51 -5.71 -4.42
CA ILE A 103 -3.35 -4.60 -4.89
C ILE A 103 -4.21 -5.08 -6.05
N GLU A 104 -5.35 -4.46 -6.18
CA GLU A 104 -6.33 -4.80 -7.21
C GLU A 104 -6.68 -3.53 -7.99
N LYS A 105 -6.52 -3.58 -9.31
CA LYS A 105 -6.85 -2.43 -10.16
C LYS A 105 -8.36 -2.30 -10.28
N LEU A 106 -8.88 -1.12 -9.96
CA LEU A 106 -10.30 -0.82 -10.06
C LEU A 106 -10.62 0.10 -11.23
N LEU A 107 -9.77 1.07 -11.52
CA LEU A 107 -9.96 2.02 -12.60
C LEU A 107 -8.67 2.17 -13.39
N GLU A 108 -8.81 2.35 -14.68
CA GLU A 108 -7.69 2.57 -15.59
C GLU A 108 -7.40 4.05 -15.80
N GLY A 109 -6.15 4.35 -16.09
CA GLY A 109 -5.73 5.68 -16.47
C GLY A 109 -5.36 6.56 -15.28
N ASP A 110 -4.66 7.65 -15.59
CA ASP A 110 -4.21 8.59 -14.57
C ASP A 110 -5.40 9.40 -14.05
N LYS A 111 -5.74 9.20 -12.79
CA LYS A 111 -6.87 9.87 -12.13
C LYS A 111 -6.43 10.90 -11.09
N ARG A 112 -5.17 11.27 -11.11
CA ARG A 112 -4.64 12.27 -10.17
C ARG A 112 -5.29 13.64 -10.36
#